data_46c7bd7a9777e31ff432769645b2a81e
#
_entry.id   46c7bd7a9777e31ff432769645b2a81e
#
_cell.length_a   1.000
_cell.length_b   1.000
_cell.length_c   1.000
_cell.angle_alpha   90.00
_cell.angle_beta   90.00
_cell.angle_gamma   90.00
#
_symmetry.space_group_name_H-M   'P 1'
#
loop_
_entity.id
_entity.type
_entity.pdbx_description
1 polymer ?
#
loop_
_entity_poly.entity_id
_entity_poly.type
_entity_poly.pdbx_seq_one_letter_code
_entity_poly.pdbx_strand_id
1 'polypeptide(L)'
;PSRLVGSEMCIRDRLDMDQPGIKVEPILTMAKDHDFNQVIFTDAVAKVSDRIGKENEGWSVAKYLLEFERSGGIGGSKSLSDLEFIKRLINKISSTHQNPIFTKTYFRKVSELEIKAQSIQYTSLRILSSLKEGDSPGPESSMMKTLVTDLEQEISELTLDVIGYYGIPFQDTGYRSNKEAIGDEDYRSIAGKYQNLRATTIYGGSNEIQRNIMAKAVLGL
;
A
#
# COMPACT_ATOMS: atom_id res chain seq x y z
N PRO A 1 30.76 8.57 14.64
CA PRO A 1 29.49 8.17 14.08
C PRO A 1 28.81 7.30 15.10
N SER A 2 27.86 7.95 15.73
CA SER A 2 27.12 7.48 16.85
C SER A 2 26.25 6.28 16.46
N ARG A 3 26.45 5.20 17.14
CA ARG A 3 25.45 4.17 17.33
C ARG A 3 24.25 4.79 18.05
N LEU A 4 23.30 5.31 17.33
CA LEU A 4 21.97 5.61 17.81
C LEU A 4 21.10 4.34 17.75
N VAL A 5 21.55 3.28 18.37
CA VAL A 5 20.74 2.07 18.56
C VAL A 5 21.16 1.39 19.86
N GLY A 6 20.79 2.03 20.94
CA GLY A 6 20.50 1.33 22.17
C GLY A 6 19.01 1.46 22.39
N SER A 7 18.32 0.38 22.68
CA SER A 7 16.92 0.36 23.11
C SER A 7 16.62 1.32 24.28
N GLU A 8 17.64 1.79 24.92
CA GLU A 8 17.67 2.64 26.10
C GLU A 8 17.38 4.12 25.81
N MET A 9 17.42 4.57 24.56
CA MET A 9 17.18 5.97 24.19
C MET A 9 15.93 6.17 23.32
N CYS A 10 15.04 5.18 23.25
CA CYS A 10 13.81 5.29 22.50
C CYS A 10 12.75 6.00 23.31
N ILE A 11 12.44 7.23 22.92
CA ILE A 11 11.29 7.99 23.43
C ILE A 11 10.26 8.09 22.31
N ARG A 12 8.99 7.88 22.65
CA ARG A 12 7.87 8.24 21.81
C ARG A 12 7.23 9.49 22.38
N ASP A 13 7.14 10.53 21.57
CA ASP A 13 6.53 11.81 21.98
C ASP A 13 5.60 12.35 20.91
N ARG A 14 4.89 13.41 21.23
CA ARG A 14 4.21 14.31 20.32
C ARG A 14 4.98 15.60 20.26
N LEU A 15 5.03 16.18 19.09
CA LEU A 15 5.77 17.38 18.80
C LEU A 15 4.84 18.40 18.14
N ASP A 16 4.93 19.65 18.61
CA ASP A 16 4.28 20.74 17.90
C ASP A 16 5.03 20.98 16.59
N MET A 17 4.34 20.91 15.48
CA MET A 17 4.92 21.10 14.15
C MET A 17 5.12 22.58 13.80
N ASP A 18 4.42 23.50 14.49
CA ASP A 18 4.55 24.92 14.30
C ASP A 18 5.58 25.48 15.31
N GLN A 19 6.84 25.17 15.11
CA GLN A 19 7.95 25.66 15.92
C GLN A 19 9.21 25.90 15.09
N PRO A 20 10.11 26.78 15.57
CA PRO A 20 11.44 26.95 14.96
C PRO A 20 12.20 25.62 14.90
N GLY A 21 12.90 25.39 13.79
CA GLY A 21 13.69 24.18 13.62
C GLY A 21 12.95 23.01 13.00
N ILE A 22 11.67 23.15 12.65
CA ILE A 22 10.95 22.16 11.85
C ILE A 22 10.69 22.71 10.45
N LYS A 23 11.12 21.96 9.45
CA LYS A 23 10.85 22.26 8.04
C LYS A 23 10.17 21.06 7.39
N VAL A 24 9.05 21.32 6.73
CA VAL A 24 8.29 20.31 5.99
C VAL A 24 8.46 20.59 4.50
N GLU A 25 8.98 19.62 3.76
CA GLU A 25 9.19 19.71 2.32
C GLU A 25 8.40 18.61 1.60
N PRO A 26 7.68 18.93 0.50
CA PRO A 26 6.93 17.94 -0.24
C PRO A 26 7.86 16.97 -0.96
N ILE A 27 7.48 15.69 -0.97
CA ILE A 27 8.11 14.67 -1.80
C ILE A 27 7.15 14.33 -2.93
N LEU A 28 7.60 14.53 -4.17
CA LEU A 28 6.85 14.09 -5.34
C LEU A 28 7.18 12.62 -5.62
N THR A 29 6.14 11.80 -5.70
CA THR A 29 6.25 10.38 -6.04
C THR A 29 6.57 10.17 -7.52
N MET A 30 6.82 8.93 -7.93
CA MET A 30 6.93 8.56 -9.35
C MET A 30 5.63 8.86 -10.12
N ALA A 31 4.49 8.81 -9.44
CA ALA A 31 3.18 9.18 -9.99
C ALA A 31 2.96 10.70 -10.05
N LYS A 32 3.96 11.51 -9.70
CA LYS A 32 3.89 12.97 -9.55
C LYS A 32 2.83 13.44 -8.54
N ASP A 33 2.41 12.56 -7.66
CA ASP A 33 1.53 12.87 -6.55
C ASP A 33 2.34 13.34 -5.34
N HIS A 34 1.72 14.17 -4.51
CA HIS A 34 2.26 14.64 -3.25
C HIS A 34 1.48 14.00 -2.10
N ASP A 35 1.86 12.77 -1.74
CA ASP A 35 1.18 12.00 -0.71
C ASP A 35 1.86 12.09 0.66
N PHE A 36 3.15 12.44 0.69
CA PHE A 36 3.95 12.52 1.89
C PHE A 36 5.06 13.56 1.78
N ASN A 37 5.66 13.88 2.94
CA ASN A 37 6.64 14.94 3.07
C ASN A 37 7.94 14.43 3.70
N GLN A 38 9.04 15.12 3.41
CA GLN A 38 10.24 15.08 4.21
C GLN A 38 10.07 16.08 5.35
N VAL A 39 10.33 15.65 6.57
CA VAL A 39 10.35 16.52 7.75
C VAL A 39 11.77 16.59 8.27
N ILE A 40 12.31 17.80 8.34
CA ILE A 40 13.68 18.07 8.79
C ILE A 40 13.58 18.71 10.17
N PHE A 41 14.29 18.14 11.13
CA PHE A 41 14.37 18.63 12.50
C PHE A 41 15.75 19.20 12.76
N THR A 42 15.81 20.48 13.17
CA THR A 42 17.04 21.18 13.57
C THR A 42 16.77 21.80 14.92
N ASP A 43 17.34 21.23 15.97
CA ASP A 43 17.14 21.67 17.35
C ASP A 43 15.66 21.83 17.78
N ALA A 44 14.79 21.02 17.21
CA ALA A 44 13.37 21.00 17.55
C ALA A 44 13.17 20.49 18.99
N VAL A 45 12.22 21.07 19.72
CA VAL A 45 12.00 20.81 21.14
C VAL A 45 10.67 20.10 21.35
N ALA A 46 10.71 18.95 22.02
CA ALA A 46 9.52 18.29 22.55
C ALA A 46 9.43 18.49 24.08
N LYS A 47 8.25 18.77 24.59
CA LYS A 47 8.03 18.88 26.04
C LYS A 47 7.99 17.50 26.68
N VAL A 48 8.56 17.38 27.87
CA VAL A 48 8.51 16.11 28.64
C VAL A 48 7.07 15.67 28.93
N SER A 49 6.15 16.64 29.07
CA SER A 49 4.70 16.36 29.23
C SER A 49 4.06 15.68 28.01
N ASP A 50 4.66 15.80 26.83
CA ASP A 50 4.12 15.29 25.58
C ASP A 50 4.68 13.90 25.23
N ARG A 51 5.48 13.33 26.14
CA ARG A 51 6.00 11.98 26.05
C ARG A 51 4.85 10.95 26.19
N ILE A 52 4.88 9.95 25.31
CA ILE A 52 3.92 8.84 25.32
C ILE A 52 4.61 7.61 25.90
N GLY A 53 4.10 7.14 27.05
CA GLY A 53 4.71 6.02 27.76
C GLY A 53 5.92 6.43 28.61
N LYS A 54 6.69 5.44 29.04
CA LYS A 54 7.86 5.66 29.86
C LYS A 54 9.10 5.96 29.01
N GLU A 55 10.06 6.60 29.61
CA GLU A 55 11.38 6.78 29.02
C GLU A 55 12.03 5.43 28.73
N ASN A 56 12.71 5.33 27.60
CA ASN A 56 13.34 4.10 27.10
C ASN A 56 12.37 2.99 26.64
N GLU A 57 11.04 3.23 26.64
CA GLU A 57 10.03 2.29 26.16
C GLU A 57 9.40 2.69 24.82
N GLY A 58 9.93 3.71 24.13
CA GLY A 58 9.36 4.25 22.88
C GLY A 58 9.21 3.20 21.78
N TRP A 59 10.11 2.23 21.69
CA TRP A 59 10.01 1.14 20.72
C TRP A 59 8.83 0.21 21.01
N SER A 60 8.52 -0.06 22.27
CA SER A 60 7.35 -0.86 22.67
C SER A 60 6.05 -0.16 22.28
N VAL A 61 5.97 1.16 22.47
CA VAL A 61 4.84 1.98 22.01
C VAL A 61 4.72 1.95 20.48
N ALA A 62 5.84 2.05 19.77
CA ALA A 62 5.83 1.99 18.30
C ALA A 62 5.37 0.62 17.79
N LYS A 63 5.83 -0.48 18.38
CA LYS A 63 5.38 -1.84 18.02
C LYS A 63 3.87 -2.01 18.22
N TYR A 64 3.34 -1.54 19.34
CA TYR A 64 1.91 -1.57 19.62
C TYR A 64 1.10 -0.86 18.52
N LEU A 65 1.51 0.33 18.11
CA LEU A 65 0.87 1.05 16.99
C LEU A 65 0.91 0.24 15.67
N LEU A 66 2.08 -0.33 15.35
CA LEU A 66 2.26 -1.09 14.11
C LEU A 66 1.40 -2.37 14.05
N GLU A 67 1.04 -2.96 15.19
CA GLU A 67 0.12 -4.11 15.24
C GLU A 67 -1.28 -3.72 14.76
N PHE A 68 -1.78 -2.57 15.18
CA PHE A 68 -3.09 -2.06 14.76
C PHE A 68 -3.09 -1.54 13.32
N GLU A 69 -2.03 -0.88 12.89
CA GLU A 69 -1.90 -0.37 11.52
C GLU A 69 -2.00 -1.49 10.49
N ARG A 70 -1.40 -2.64 10.77
CA ARG A 70 -1.45 -3.82 9.89
C ARG A 70 -2.82 -4.49 9.81
N SER A 71 -3.67 -4.29 10.79
CA SER A 71 -5.02 -4.91 10.82
C SER A 71 -6.07 -4.14 10.01
N GLY A 72 -5.86 -2.85 9.75
CA GLY A 72 -6.87 -1.96 9.19
C GLY A 72 -7.09 -2.03 7.67
N GLY A 73 -6.24 -2.75 6.93
CA GLY A 73 -6.27 -2.79 5.45
C GLY A 73 -6.43 -4.17 4.83
N ILE A 74 -6.72 -5.17 5.63
CA ILE A 74 -6.70 -6.57 5.20
C ILE A 74 -8.04 -6.97 4.58
N GLY A 75 -8.16 -6.83 3.25
CA GLY A 75 -9.33 -7.31 2.54
C GLY A 75 -9.14 -7.39 1.03
N GLY A 76 -9.54 -8.50 0.43
CA GLY A 76 -9.55 -8.67 -1.02
C GLY A 76 -10.63 -7.86 -1.75
N SER A 77 -11.51 -7.15 -1.04
CA SER A 77 -12.65 -6.46 -1.64
C SER A 77 -12.25 -5.34 -2.60
N LYS A 78 -11.20 -4.57 -2.27
CA LYS A 78 -10.65 -3.55 -3.19
C LYS A 78 -10.08 -4.19 -4.45
N SER A 79 -9.33 -5.29 -4.30
CA SER A 79 -8.77 -6.05 -5.43
C SER A 79 -9.87 -6.59 -6.34
N LEU A 80 -10.95 -7.11 -5.79
CA LEU A 80 -12.12 -7.56 -6.58
C LEU A 80 -12.77 -6.40 -7.34
N SER A 81 -12.92 -5.24 -6.72
CA SER A 81 -13.44 -4.03 -7.39
C SER A 81 -12.53 -3.57 -8.54
N ASP A 82 -11.22 -3.60 -8.34
CA ASP A 82 -10.24 -3.26 -9.37
C ASP A 82 -10.29 -4.28 -10.53
N LEU A 83 -10.49 -5.56 -10.26
CA LEU A 83 -10.66 -6.60 -11.29
C LEU A 83 -11.96 -6.42 -12.10
N GLU A 84 -13.05 -6.02 -11.46
CA GLU A 84 -14.29 -5.65 -12.16
C GLU A 84 -14.08 -4.44 -13.08
N PHE A 85 -13.27 -3.47 -12.68
CA PHE A 85 -12.88 -2.38 -13.55
C PHE A 85 -12.13 -2.88 -14.79
N ILE A 86 -11.17 -3.82 -14.63
CA ILE A 86 -10.44 -4.40 -15.76
C ILE A 86 -11.39 -5.14 -16.71
N LYS A 87 -12.36 -5.90 -16.20
CA LYS A 87 -13.37 -6.57 -17.05
C LYS A 87 -14.16 -5.57 -17.91
N ARG A 88 -14.54 -4.41 -17.32
CA ARG A 88 -15.20 -3.35 -18.10
C ARG A 88 -14.29 -2.81 -19.20
N LEU A 89 -13.00 -2.59 -18.91
CA LEU A 89 -12.03 -2.14 -19.92
C LEU A 89 -11.88 -3.18 -21.06
N ILE A 90 -11.73 -4.45 -20.73
CA ILE A 90 -11.61 -5.54 -21.71
C ILE A 90 -12.85 -5.55 -22.62
N ASN A 91 -14.05 -5.47 -22.06
CA ASN A 91 -15.29 -5.46 -22.84
C ASN A 91 -15.37 -4.24 -23.74
N LYS A 92 -15.03 -3.06 -23.24
CA LYS A 92 -15.01 -1.80 -24.00
C LYS A 92 -14.05 -1.87 -25.19
N ILE A 93 -12.82 -2.34 -24.97
CA ILE A 93 -11.80 -2.49 -26.02
C ILE A 93 -12.22 -3.56 -27.03
N SER A 94 -12.75 -4.70 -26.56
CA SER A 94 -13.20 -5.80 -27.41
C SER A 94 -14.36 -5.41 -28.32
N SER A 95 -15.28 -4.58 -27.85
CA SER A 95 -16.41 -4.08 -28.64
C SER A 95 -15.94 -3.20 -29.83
N THR A 96 -14.80 -2.52 -29.66
CA THR A 96 -14.22 -1.65 -30.68
C THR A 96 -13.33 -2.40 -31.66
N HIS A 97 -12.52 -3.33 -31.18
CA HIS A 97 -11.47 -3.99 -31.97
C HIS A 97 -11.80 -5.44 -32.39
N GLN A 98 -12.86 -6.01 -31.87
CA GLN A 98 -13.37 -7.37 -32.20
C GLN A 98 -12.27 -8.45 -32.28
N ASN A 99 -11.36 -8.47 -31.29
CA ASN A 99 -10.28 -9.44 -31.20
C ASN A 99 -10.59 -10.55 -30.15
N PRO A 100 -11.10 -11.72 -30.57
CA PRO A 100 -11.48 -12.80 -29.62
C PRO A 100 -10.30 -13.34 -28.83
N ILE A 101 -9.10 -13.36 -29.42
CA ILE A 101 -7.88 -13.85 -28.74
C ILE A 101 -7.51 -12.92 -27.60
N PHE A 102 -7.53 -11.61 -27.84
CA PHE A 102 -7.32 -10.58 -26.82
C PHE A 102 -8.31 -10.80 -25.66
N THR A 103 -9.59 -10.83 -25.95
CA THR A 103 -10.65 -10.99 -24.96
C THR A 103 -10.44 -12.25 -24.11
N LYS A 104 -10.27 -13.42 -24.74
CA LYS A 104 -10.06 -14.68 -24.03
C LYS A 104 -8.82 -14.69 -23.17
N THR A 105 -7.71 -14.11 -23.66
CA THR A 105 -6.43 -14.06 -22.95
C THR A 105 -6.54 -13.23 -21.67
N TYR A 106 -7.11 -12.03 -21.78
CA TYR A 106 -7.20 -11.13 -20.64
C TYR A 106 -8.26 -11.57 -19.62
N PHE A 107 -9.40 -12.12 -20.05
CA PHE A 107 -10.36 -12.70 -19.10
C PHE A 107 -9.78 -13.86 -18.30
N ARG A 108 -8.94 -14.72 -18.93
CA ARG A 108 -8.24 -15.78 -18.19
C ARG A 108 -7.30 -15.20 -17.12
N LYS A 109 -6.48 -14.20 -17.47
CA LYS A 109 -5.61 -13.52 -16.50
C LYS A 109 -6.41 -12.89 -15.35
N VAL A 110 -7.54 -12.25 -15.64
CA VAL A 110 -8.44 -11.69 -14.61
C VAL A 110 -8.95 -12.79 -13.70
N SER A 111 -9.40 -13.91 -14.23
CA SER A 111 -9.91 -15.04 -13.42
C SER A 111 -8.83 -15.62 -12.49
N GLU A 112 -7.58 -15.71 -12.94
CA GLU A 112 -6.45 -16.15 -12.11
C GLU A 112 -6.24 -15.20 -10.91
N LEU A 113 -6.34 -13.87 -11.13
CA LEU A 113 -6.23 -12.88 -10.06
C LEU A 113 -7.47 -12.85 -9.16
N GLU A 114 -8.66 -13.11 -9.69
CA GLU A 114 -9.89 -13.24 -8.89
C GLU A 114 -9.81 -14.38 -7.87
N ILE A 115 -9.25 -15.52 -8.28
CA ILE A 115 -9.03 -16.65 -7.37
C ILE A 115 -8.10 -16.22 -6.23
N LYS A 116 -6.99 -15.50 -6.52
CA LYS A 116 -6.10 -14.96 -5.50
C LYS A 116 -6.83 -13.96 -4.58
N ALA A 117 -7.59 -13.03 -5.15
CA ALA A 117 -8.33 -12.01 -4.39
C ALA A 117 -9.36 -12.64 -3.44
N GLN A 118 -10.12 -13.62 -3.92
CA GLN A 118 -11.10 -14.37 -3.11
C GLN A 118 -10.40 -15.16 -2.00
N SER A 119 -9.29 -15.84 -2.29
CA SER A 119 -8.51 -16.57 -1.28
C SER A 119 -8.02 -15.65 -0.17
N ILE A 120 -7.55 -14.46 -0.52
CA ILE A 120 -7.15 -13.40 0.43
C ILE A 120 -8.35 -12.96 1.26
N GLN A 121 -9.49 -12.69 0.62
CA GLN A 121 -10.71 -12.24 1.30
C GLN A 121 -11.21 -13.28 2.32
N TYR A 122 -11.32 -14.54 1.94
CA TYR A 122 -11.76 -15.58 2.87
C TYR A 122 -10.75 -15.83 3.98
N THR A 123 -9.46 -15.74 3.69
CA THR A 123 -8.41 -15.84 4.73
C THR A 123 -8.51 -14.69 5.72
N SER A 124 -8.73 -13.46 5.24
CA SER A 124 -8.96 -12.29 6.10
C SER A 124 -10.17 -12.48 7.01
N LEU A 125 -11.31 -12.92 6.46
CA LEU A 125 -12.51 -13.18 7.23
C LEU A 125 -12.29 -14.27 8.30
N ARG A 126 -11.53 -15.33 7.96
CA ARG A 126 -11.17 -16.39 8.91
C ARG A 126 -10.31 -15.85 10.06
N ILE A 127 -9.31 -15.04 9.76
CA ILE A 127 -8.46 -14.40 10.77
C ILE A 127 -9.32 -13.52 11.68
N LEU A 128 -10.14 -12.64 11.12
CA LEU A 128 -11.02 -11.75 11.88
C LEU A 128 -12.00 -12.51 12.77
N SER A 129 -12.57 -13.61 12.26
CA SER A 129 -13.52 -14.45 13.05
C SER A 129 -12.86 -15.21 14.19
N SER A 130 -11.55 -15.41 14.15
CA SER A 130 -10.80 -16.07 15.21
C SER A 130 -10.34 -15.15 16.35
N LEU A 131 -10.37 -13.83 16.13
CA LEU A 131 -9.99 -12.83 17.13
C LEU A 131 -11.08 -12.65 18.16
N LYS A 132 -10.67 -12.63 19.44
CA LYS A 132 -11.52 -12.23 20.56
C LYS A 132 -11.35 -10.74 20.82
N GLU A 133 -12.26 -10.17 21.61
CA GLU A 133 -12.15 -8.78 22.04
C GLU A 133 -10.82 -8.53 22.75
N GLY A 134 -10.04 -7.58 22.23
CA GLY A 134 -8.70 -7.24 22.74
C GLY A 134 -7.54 -8.02 22.14
N ASP A 135 -7.79 -9.03 21.28
CA ASP A 135 -6.72 -9.73 20.58
C ASP A 135 -6.19 -8.86 19.41
N SER A 136 -4.89 -9.00 19.13
CA SER A 136 -4.29 -8.49 17.90
C SER A 136 -4.04 -9.63 16.90
N PRO A 137 -4.12 -9.35 15.59
CA PRO A 137 -3.75 -10.35 14.59
C PRO A 137 -2.28 -10.74 14.76
N GLY A 138 -2.02 -12.04 14.77
CA GLY A 138 -0.68 -12.60 14.90
C GLY A 138 0.18 -12.39 13.61
N PRO A 139 1.16 -13.29 13.40
CA PRO A 139 2.02 -13.24 12.20
C PRO A 139 1.25 -13.37 10.87
N GLU A 140 -0.02 -13.82 10.93
CA GLU A 140 -0.93 -13.86 9.77
C GLU A 140 -1.14 -12.47 9.16
N SER A 141 -1.10 -11.39 9.94
CA SER A 141 -1.16 -10.03 9.42
C SER A 141 -0.01 -9.71 8.47
N SER A 142 1.19 -10.23 8.76
CA SER A 142 2.36 -10.11 7.89
C SER A 142 2.21 -10.91 6.60
N MET A 143 1.62 -12.10 6.67
CA MET A 143 1.27 -12.91 5.50
C MET A 143 0.27 -12.16 4.61
N MET A 144 -0.80 -11.67 5.20
CA MET A 144 -1.84 -10.94 4.48
C MET A 144 -1.30 -9.70 3.79
N LYS A 145 -0.47 -8.90 4.49
CA LYS A 145 0.19 -7.72 3.89
C LYS A 145 0.97 -8.10 2.65
N THR A 146 1.77 -9.15 2.71
CA THR A 146 2.58 -9.62 1.58
C THR A 146 1.68 -10.03 0.39
N LEU A 147 0.67 -10.86 0.63
CA LEU A 147 -0.24 -11.35 -0.40
C LEU A 147 -1.06 -10.22 -1.07
N VAL A 148 -1.56 -9.28 -0.26
CA VAL A 148 -2.35 -8.15 -0.77
C VAL A 148 -1.50 -7.24 -1.64
N THR A 149 -0.30 -6.87 -1.19
CA THR A 149 0.56 -5.95 -1.94
C THR A 149 1.12 -6.56 -3.22
N ASP A 150 1.43 -7.85 -3.22
CA ASP A 150 1.83 -8.56 -4.44
C ASP A 150 0.66 -8.59 -5.45
N LEU A 151 -0.55 -8.90 -4.98
CA LEU A 151 -1.75 -8.90 -5.82
C LEU A 151 -2.09 -7.51 -6.38
N GLU A 152 -1.96 -6.43 -5.59
CA GLU A 152 -2.18 -5.06 -6.06
C GLU A 152 -1.22 -4.70 -7.20
N GLN A 153 0.03 -5.12 -7.11
CA GLN A 153 1.00 -4.93 -8.19
C GLN A 153 0.62 -5.71 -9.44
N GLU A 154 0.28 -7.00 -9.32
CA GLU A 154 -0.16 -7.83 -10.45
C GLU A 154 -1.41 -7.24 -11.15
N ILE A 155 -2.39 -6.76 -10.38
CA ILE A 155 -3.59 -6.10 -10.91
C ILE A 155 -3.24 -4.83 -11.68
N SER A 156 -2.34 -4.00 -11.14
CA SER A 156 -1.93 -2.77 -11.79
C SER A 156 -1.16 -3.01 -13.09
N GLU A 157 -0.33 -4.06 -13.12
CA GLU A 157 0.36 -4.50 -14.33
C GLU A 157 -0.62 -5.00 -15.39
N LEU A 158 -1.57 -5.85 -14.99
CA LEU A 158 -2.61 -6.33 -15.91
C LEU A 158 -3.44 -5.17 -16.47
N THR A 159 -3.72 -4.15 -15.66
CA THR A 159 -4.47 -2.97 -16.13
C THR A 159 -3.71 -2.21 -17.21
N LEU A 160 -2.40 -2.02 -17.03
CA LEU A 160 -1.54 -1.43 -18.07
C LEU A 160 -1.48 -2.27 -19.34
N ASP A 161 -1.31 -3.59 -19.21
CA ASP A 161 -1.28 -4.52 -20.32
C ASP A 161 -2.56 -4.44 -21.17
N VAL A 162 -3.72 -4.34 -20.52
CA VAL A 162 -5.02 -4.28 -21.20
C VAL A 162 -5.18 -3.04 -22.06
N ILE A 163 -4.72 -1.88 -21.61
CA ILE A 163 -4.81 -0.62 -22.36
C ILE A 163 -3.64 -0.42 -23.35
N GLY A 164 -2.60 -1.26 -23.25
CA GLY A 164 -1.47 -1.26 -24.17
C GLY A 164 -0.76 0.09 -24.30
N TYR A 165 -0.61 0.61 -25.51
CA TYR A 165 0.10 1.87 -25.76
C TYR A 165 -0.49 3.09 -25.06
N TYR A 166 -1.76 3.07 -24.70
CA TYR A 166 -2.39 4.14 -23.91
C TYR A 166 -1.89 4.22 -22.47
N GLY A 167 -1.21 3.19 -21.97
CA GLY A 167 -0.54 3.18 -20.68
C GLY A 167 0.86 3.81 -20.66
N ILE A 168 1.46 4.13 -21.83
CA ILE A 168 2.80 4.71 -21.93
C ILE A 168 2.83 6.19 -21.51
N PRO A 169 1.95 7.07 -22.02
CA PRO A 169 1.99 8.46 -21.63
C PRO A 169 1.50 8.65 -20.21
N PHE A 170 2.29 9.38 -19.40
CA PHE A 170 1.82 9.86 -18.12
C PHE A 170 0.79 10.97 -18.34
N GLN A 171 -0.38 10.83 -17.74
CA GLN A 171 -1.45 11.82 -17.82
C GLN A 171 -1.78 12.34 -16.41
N ASP A 172 -1.95 13.65 -16.29
CA ASP A 172 -2.47 14.21 -15.04
C ASP A 172 -3.89 13.72 -14.80
N THR A 173 -4.22 13.44 -13.53
CA THR A 173 -5.57 13.06 -13.13
C THR A 173 -6.58 14.17 -13.42
N GLY A 174 -7.84 13.81 -13.76
CA GLY A 174 -8.84 14.76 -14.22
C GLY A 174 -9.11 15.94 -13.29
N TYR A 175 -8.91 15.79 -11.98
CA TYR A 175 -9.05 16.89 -11.01
C TYR A 175 -7.85 17.84 -10.98
N ARG A 176 -6.75 17.52 -11.67
CA ARG A 176 -5.52 18.35 -11.75
C ARG A 176 -5.33 18.98 -13.12
N SER A 177 -6.11 18.59 -14.11
CA SER A 177 -5.93 19.04 -15.49
C SER A 177 -7.25 19.11 -16.23
N ASN A 178 -7.48 20.20 -16.96
CA ASN A 178 -8.60 20.37 -17.89
C ASN A 178 -8.25 19.89 -19.32
N LYS A 179 -7.10 19.25 -19.50
CA LYS A 179 -6.72 18.69 -20.80
C LYS A 179 -7.54 17.44 -21.07
N GLU A 180 -7.85 17.21 -22.34
CA GLU A 180 -8.48 15.97 -22.79
C GLU A 180 -7.58 14.76 -22.50
N ALA A 181 -8.18 13.61 -22.23
CA ALA A 181 -7.45 12.36 -22.05
C ALA A 181 -6.84 11.90 -23.37
N ILE A 182 -5.65 11.30 -23.29
CA ILE A 182 -5.08 10.56 -24.41
C ILE A 182 -5.77 9.19 -24.43
N GLY A 183 -6.64 8.97 -25.39
CA GLY A 183 -7.52 7.80 -25.45
C GLY A 183 -8.78 8.00 -24.63
N ASP A 184 -9.18 6.99 -23.91
CA ASP A 184 -10.37 7.02 -23.07
C ASP A 184 -10.10 7.70 -21.71
N GLU A 185 -11.12 8.35 -21.14
CA GLU A 185 -11.01 8.98 -19.81
C GLU A 185 -10.65 7.96 -18.70
N ASP A 186 -11.11 6.71 -18.84
CA ASP A 186 -10.78 5.64 -17.92
C ASP A 186 -9.28 5.32 -17.89
N TYR A 187 -8.51 5.69 -18.94
CA TYR A 187 -7.07 5.40 -19.01
C TYR A 187 -6.19 6.41 -18.26
N ARG A 188 -6.72 7.60 -17.99
CA ARG A 188 -5.98 8.76 -17.47
C ARG A 188 -5.17 8.46 -16.19
N SER A 189 -5.77 7.73 -15.26
CA SER A 189 -5.14 7.46 -13.95
C SER A 189 -4.31 6.18 -13.88
N ILE A 190 -4.35 5.34 -14.93
CA ILE A 190 -3.80 3.97 -14.86
C ILE A 190 -2.28 3.98 -14.71
N ALA A 191 -1.57 4.77 -15.52
CA ALA A 191 -0.11 4.86 -15.43
C ALA A 191 0.36 5.41 -14.08
N GLY A 192 -0.28 6.45 -13.57
CA GLY A 192 0.02 7.01 -12.25
C GLY A 192 -0.24 6.00 -11.13
N LYS A 193 -1.39 5.32 -11.16
CA LYS A 193 -1.71 4.25 -10.19
C LYS A 193 -0.69 3.12 -10.20
N TYR A 194 -0.27 2.66 -11.38
CA TYR A 194 0.78 1.65 -11.52
C TYR A 194 2.09 2.09 -10.85
N GLN A 195 2.53 3.32 -11.12
CA GLN A 195 3.77 3.86 -10.55
C GLN A 195 3.69 4.00 -9.03
N ASN A 196 2.58 4.49 -8.49
CA ASN A 196 2.37 4.64 -7.05
C ASN A 196 2.38 3.27 -6.35
N LEU A 197 1.70 2.27 -6.91
CA LEU A 197 1.62 0.93 -6.32
C LEU A 197 2.95 0.16 -6.29
N ARG A 198 4.03 0.65 -6.93
CA ARG A 198 5.37 0.05 -6.76
C ARG A 198 5.89 0.17 -5.33
N ALA A 199 5.40 1.14 -4.57
CA ALA A 199 5.79 1.34 -3.17
C ALA A 199 5.05 0.43 -2.18
N THR A 200 3.97 -0.25 -2.56
CA THR A 200 3.13 -1.04 -1.63
C THR A 200 3.88 -2.19 -0.98
N THR A 201 4.85 -2.79 -1.67
CA THR A 201 5.72 -3.85 -1.12
C THR A 201 6.82 -3.32 -0.21
N ILE A 202 6.99 -2.00 -0.10
CA ILE A 202 8.04 -1.33 0.67
C ILE A 202 7.48 -0.69 1.94
N TYR A 203 6.46 0.15 1.82
CA TYR A 203 5.88 0.82 2.99
C TYR A 203 5.01 -0.12 3.84
N GLY A 204 4.68 0.29 5.07
CA GLY A 204 3.99 -0.58 6.04
C GLY A 204 4.84 -1.78 6.48
N GLY A 205 6.17 -1.66 6.35
CA GLY A 205 7.16 -2.72 6.52
C GLY A 205 7.33 -3.55 5.24
N SER A 206 8.57 -3.60 4.73
CA SER A 206 8.83 -4.28 3.45
C SER A 206 8.41 -5.76 3.48
N ASN A 207 8.09 -6.32 2.32
CA ASN A 207 7.68 -7.72 2.21
C ASN A 207 8.77 -8.68 2.73
N GLU A 208 10.05 -8.32 2.66
CA GLU A 208 11.18 -9.07 3.25
C GLU A 208 11.07 -9.08 4.77
N ILE A 209 10.81 -7.94 5.39
CA ILE A 209 10.62 -7.84 6.84
C ILE A 209 9.38 -8.61 7.29
N GLN A 210 8.29 -8.58 6.51
CA GLN A 210 7.10 -9.36 6.82
C GLN A 210 7.39 -10.86 6.79
N ARG A 211 8.15 -11.33 5.79
CA ARG A 211 8.59 -12.75 5.73
C ARG A 211 9.48 -13.12 6.90
N ASN A 212 10.39 -12.24 7.33
CA ASN A 212 11.22 -12.47 8.51
C ASN A 212 10.39 -12.55 9.80
N ILE A 213 9.35 -11.73 9.94
CA ILE A 213 8.42 -11.78 11.10
C ILE A 213 7.72 -13.14 11.13
N MET A 214 7.19 -13.59 9.99
CA MET A 214 6.55 -14.91 9.88
C MET A 214 7.52 -16.06 10.21
N ALA A 215 8.73 -16.01 9.65
CA ALA A 215 9.75 -17.04 9.89
C ALA A 215 10.09 -17.16 11.39
N LYS A 216 10.30 -16.02 12.05
CA LYS A 216 10.58 -16.01 13.50
C LYS A 216 9.40 -16.51 14.33
N ALA A 217 8.20 -16.07 14.01
CA ALA A 217 7.02 -16.40 14.82
C ALA A 217 6.53 -17.84 14.64
N VAL A 218 6.66 -18.41 13.44
CA VAL A 218 6.10 -19.72 13.09
C VAL A 218 7.18 -20.81 13.12
N LEU A 219 8.39 -20.51 12.66
CA LEU A 219 9.48 -21.50 12.54
C LEU A 219 10.50 -21.41 13.68
N GLY A 220 10.46 -20.35 14.51
CA GLY A 220 11.43 -20.14 15.58
C GLY A 220 12.85 -19.79 15.11
N LEU A 221 13.00 -19.23 13.91
CA LEU A 221 14.28 -18.87 13.28
C LEU A 221 14.79 -17.49 13.71
#